data_b6b22f4c7e4d125014ed934297641a9b
#
_entry.id   b6b22f4c7e4d125014ed934297641a9b
#
_cell.length_a   1.000
_cell.length_b   1.000
_cell.length_c   1.000
_cell.angle_alpha   90.00
_cell.angle_beta   90.00
_cell.angle_gamma   90.00
#
_symmetry.space_group_name_H-M   'P 1'
#
loop_
_entity.id
_entity.type
_entity.pdbx_description
1 polymer ?
#
loop_
_entity_poly.entity_id
_entity_poly.type
_entity_poly.pdbx_seq_one_letter_code
_entity_poly.pdbx_strand_id
1 'polypeptide(L)'
;RAGLAVTIKMGGPQVSVMQLMAAGQADCTLGDNVQALETWQAGIHAVTVATVFQHSPTVFISHDKIATPQALKDKTFLLATEAYTSFWPWAKSELGFSASKVRPYTFSVQPFLADKNLVQQGYLTSEPFAVAKGGQPFYVYPLSDWGYPPYGNAIICMADTVKKRPRVIAAFIKASMQGWKAYLQDPAAGNALIQKANPQMGADQIAFGIAQMKKFALVTGGDAQSSGIGTIAEARLKKTWDMLVQNKLIDADKVPFARTYTLDLIKDAKVMP
;
A
#
# COMPACT_ATOMS: atom_id res chain seq x y z
N ARG A 1 -4.26 -11.43 -21.76
CA ARG A 1 -4.63 -11.08 -23.16
C ARG A 1 -3.75 -9.93 -23.72
N ALA A 2 -2.81 -9.42 -22.94
CA ALA A 2 -1.84 -8.40 -23.36
C ALA A 2 -0.54 -9.03 -23.96
N GLY A 3 -0.50 -10.33 -24.21
CA GLY A 3 0.67 -11.04 -24.73
C GLY A 3 1.82 -11.18 -23.72
N LEU A 4 1.55 -11.00 -22.42
CA LEU A 4 2.54 -11.10 -21.37
C LEU A 4 2.38 -12.41 -20.59
N ALA A 5 3.50 -13.08 -20.32
CA ALA A 5 3.61 -14.12 -19.31
C ALA A 5 3.97 -13.44 -17.97
N VAL A 6 3.06 -13.46 -17.01
CA VAL A 6 3.24 -12.83 -15.70
C VAL A 6 3.34 -13.89 -14.63
N THR A 7 4.40 -13.85 -13.85
CA THR A 7 4.57 -14.67 -12.65
C THR A 7 4.38 -13.78 -11.41
N ILE A 8 3.49 -14.18 -10.50
CA ILE A 8 3.27 -13.50 -9.24
C ILE A 8 4.04 -14.23 -8.15
N LYS A 9 4.94 -13.52 -7.48
CA LYS A 9 5.56 -13.98 -6.24
C LYS A 9 4.82 -13.35 -5.07
N MET A 10 4.27 -14.19 -4.21
CA MET A 10 3.56 -13.70 -3.02
C MET A 10 4.55 -13.10 -2.02
N GLY A 11 4.16 -11.97 -1.43
CA GLY A 11 4.82 -11.41 -0.27
C GLY A 11 4.45 -12.17 1.01
N GLY A 12 4.87 -11.63 2.15
CA GLY A 12 4.55 -12.17 3.47
C GLY A 12 5.05 -11.25 4.59
N PRO A 13 4.69 -11.52 5.85
CA PRO A 13 4.96 -10.61 6.97
C PRO A 13 6.45 -10.34 7.21
N GLN A 14 7.32 -11.24 6.78
CA GLN A 14 8.78 -11.13 6.92
C GLN A 14 9.50 -10.98 5.57
N VAL A 15 8.74 -10.68 4.49
CA VAL A 15 9.29 -10.55 3.13
C VAL A 15 9.44 -9.06 2.79
N SER A 16 10.66 -8.60 2.55
CA SER A 16 10.91 -7.29 1.97
C SER A 16 10.84 -7.37 0.45
N VAL A 17 9.74 -6.93 -0.13
CA VAL A 17 9.50 -6.94 -1.59
C VAL A 17 10.50 -6.05 -2.33
N MET A 18 10.96 -4.97 -1.69
CA MET A 18 11.97 -4.07 -2.24
C MET A 18 13.34 -4.74 -2.36
N GLN A 19 13.72 -5.56 -1.37
CA GLN A 19 14.95 -6.35 -1.44
C GLN A 19 14.89 -7.41 -2.54
N LEU A 20 13.76 -8.09 -2.70
CA LEU A 20 13.56 -9.06 -3.79
C LEU A 20 13.72 -8.40 -5.16
N MET A 21 13.14 -7.21 -5.35
CA MET A 21 13.27 -6.45 -6.58
C MET A 21 14.72 -5.99 -6.81
N ALA A 22 15.39 -5.45 -5.80
CA ALA A 22 16.80 -5.03 -5.87
C ALA A 22 17.75 -6.19 -6.20
N ALA A 23 17.43 -7.41 -5.71
CA ALA A 23 18.16 -8.63 -6.03
C ALA A 23 17.84 -9.22 -7.42
N GLY A 24 17.02 -8.54 -8.24
CA GLY A 24 16.63 -9.00 -9.58
C GLY A 24 15.66 -10.19 -9.57
N GLN A 25 15.06 -10.52 -8.45
CA GLN A 25 14.11 -11.64 -8.34
C GLN A 25 12.68 -11.27 -8.74
N ALA A 26 12.41 -9.98 -8.93
CA ALA A 26 11.16 -9.45 -9.46
C ALA A 26 11.45 -8.23 -10.36
N ASP A 27 10.69 -8.06 -11.42
CA ASP A 27 10.79 -6.90 -12.31
C ASP A 27 10.19 -5.64 -11.69
N CYS A 28 9.08 -5.82 -11.00
CA CYS A 28 8.36 -4.79 -10.27
C CYS A 28 7.77 -5.39 -8.98
N THR A 29 7.38 -4.53 -8.07
CA THR A 29 6.70 -4.90 -6.84
C THR A 29 5.44 -4.06 -6.62
N LEU A 30 4.56 -4.52 -5.75
CA LEU A 30 3.48 -3.74 -5.17
C LEU A 30 3.88 -3.33 -3.75
N GLY A 31 3.83 -2.04 -3.46
CA GLY A 31 4.21 -1.52 -2.16
C GLY A 31 3.66 -0.11 -1.91
N ASP A 32 4.17 0.54 -0.88
CA ASP A 32 3.92 1.97 -0.64
C ASP A 32 4.93 2.79 -1.45
N ASN A 33 4.52 3.90 -2.06
CA ASN A 33 5.44 4.73 -2.83
C ASN A 33 6.53 5.41 -1.97
N VAL A 34 6.35 5.48 -0.65
CA VAL A 34 7.43 5.86 0.30
C VAL A 34 8.62 4.92 0.17
N GLN A 35 8.39 3.61 0.01
CA GLN A 35 9.46 2.63 -0.13
C GLN A 35 10.34 2.88 -1.37
N ALA A 36 9.75 3.37 -2.47
CA ALA A 36 10.52 3.76 -3.65
C ALA A 36 11.49 4.92 -3.33
N LEU A 37 11.06 5.90 -2.53
CA LEU A 37 11.87 7.03 -2.11
C LEU A 37 13.00 6.59 -1.15
N GLU A 38 12.70 5.73 -0.20
CA GLU A 38 13.69 5.17 0.74
C GLU A 38 14.74 4.31 0.04
N THR A 39 14.39 3.57 -1.02
CA THR A 39 15.38 2.82 -1.79
C THR A 39 16.37 3.74 -2.52
N TRP A 40 15.93 4.91 -2.99
CA TRP A 40 16.85 5.93 -3.53
C TRP A 40 17.84 6.41 -2.46
N GLN A 41 17.37 6.64 -1.24
CA GLN A 41 18.24 6.99 -0.11
C GLN A 41 19.34 5.94 0.12
N ALA A 42 19.02 4.67 -0.12
CA ALA A 42 19.96 3.54 -0.03
C ALA A 42 20.78 3.30 -1.32
N GLY A 43 20.67 4.16 -2.33
CA GLY A 43 21.38 4.03 -3.60
C GLY A 43 20.74 3.03 -4.58
N ILE A 44 19.53 2.55 -4.30
CA ILE A 44 18.76 1.64 -5.16
C ILE A 44 17.71 2.45 -5.92
N HIS A 45 17.84 2.53 -7.22
CA HIS A 45 17.02 3.41 -8.06
C HIS A 45 15.70 2.73 -8.46
N ALA A 46 14.71 2.79 -7.59
CA ALA A 46 13.34 2.36 -7.85
C ALA A 46 12.46 3.51 -8.35
N VAL A 47 11.48 3.23 -9.20
CA VAL A 47 10.62 4.22 -9.86
C VAL A 47 9.16 3.81 -9.67
N THR A 48 8.35 4.71 -9.14
CA THR A 48 6.89 4.56 -9.10
C THR A 48 6.32 4.78 -10.50
N VAL A 49 5.60 3.81 -11.03
CA VAL A 49 5.10 3.83 -12.42
C VAL A 49 3.57 3.87 -12.52
N ALA A 50 2.86 3.47 -11.49
CA ALA A 50 1.41 3.54 -11.36
C ALA A 50 1.00 3.31 -9.90
N THR A 51 -0.28 3.49 -9.57
CA THR A 51 -0.83 3.07 -8.27
C THR A 51 -2.16 2.36 -8.45
N VAL A 52 -2.44 1.36 -7.62
CA VAL A 52 -3.75 0.71 -7.63
C VAL A 52 -4.73 1.46 -6.75
N PHE A 53 -4.31 1.86 -5.56
CA PHE A 53 -5.17 2.56 -4.61
C PHE A 53 -4.87 4.05 -4.57
N GLN A 54 -5.91 4.84 -4.77
CA GLN A 54 -5.83 6.30 -4.73
C GLN A 54 -5.62 6.85 -3.31
N HIS A 55 -5.89 6.05 -2.28
CA HIS A 55 -5.58 6.35 -0.88
C HIS A 55 -4.88 5.15 -0.27
N SER A 56 -3.99 5.41 0.70
CA SER A 56 -3.40 4.32 1.48
C SER A 56 -4.51 3.56 2.21
N PRO A 57 -4.59 2.23 2.08
CA PRO A 57 -5.54 1.42 2.82
C PRO A 57 -5.12 1.17 4.27
N THR A 58 -3.95 1.68 4.66
CA THR A 58 -3.38 1.45 5.99
C THR A 58 -4.21 2.10 7.07
N VAL A 59 -4.48 1.33 8.11
CA VAL A 59 -5.26 1.76 9.27
C VAL A 59 -4.55 1.39 10.56
N PHE A 60 -4.87 2.13 11.63
CA PHE A 60 -4.76 1.63 12.99
C PHE A 60 -6.12 1.19 13.49
N ILE A 61 -6.14 0.09 14.24
CA ILE A 61 -7.33 -0.45 14.90
C ILE A 61 -7.09 -0.40 16.40
N SER A 62 -8.05 0.17 17.14
CA SER A 62 -7.98 0.31 18.59
C SER A 62 -9.28 -0.18 19.25
N HIS A 63 -9.18 -0.67 20.47
CA HIS A 63 -10.37 -0.94 21.29
C HIS A 63 -11.03 0.34 21.80
N ASP A 64 -10.27 1.45 21.86
CA ASP A 64 -10.76 2.72 22.34
C ASP A 64 -11.26 3.61 21.19
N LYS A 65 -12.38 4.27 21.42
CA LYS A 65 -12.81 5.37 20.56
C LYS A 65 -11.98 6.61 20.91
N ILE A 66 -11.25 7.12 19.93
CA ILE A 66 -10.37 8.28 20.08
C ILE A 66 -10.83 9.45 19.23
N ALA A 67 -10.59 10.66 19.72
CA ALA A 67 -10.87 11.90 18.98
C ALA A 67 -9.66 12.35 18.14
N THR A 68 -8.44 12.07 18.62
CA THR A 68 -7.20 12.46 17.94
C THR A 68 -6.17 11.31 17.99
N PRO A 69 -5.25 11.24 17.03
CA PRO A 69 -4.18 10.23 17.00
C PRO A 69 -3.35 10.20 18.29
N GLN A 70 -3.13 11.36 18.91
CA GLN A 70 -2.29 11.50 20.11
C GLN A 70 -2.82 10.70 21.30
N ALA A 71 -4.12 10.35 21.32
CA ALA A 71 -4.68 9.47 22.34
C ALA A 71 -4.09 8.04 22.32
N LEU A 72 -3.45 7.65 21.21
CA LEU A 72 -2.77 6.35 21.07
C LEU A 72 -1.30 6.36 21.50
N LYS A 73 -0.70 7.51 21.84
CA LYS A 73 0.74 7.65 22.09
C LYS A 73 1.29 6.72 23.18
N ASP A 74 0.43 6.35 24.14
CA ASP A 74 0.81 5.49 25.26
C ASP A 74 0.52 4.01 25.02
N LYS A 75 -0.15 3.67 23.94
CA LYS A 75 -0.42 2.30 23.51
C LYS A 75 0.80 1.61 22.91
N THR A 76 0.75 0.31 22.80
CA THR A 76 1.76 -0.50 22.09
C THR A 76 1.22 -0.90 20.73
N PHE A 77 2.00 -0.64 19.68
CA PHE A 77 1.62 -0.91 18.30
C PHE A 77 2.11 -2.27 17.83
N LEU A 78 1.23 -3.04 17.20
CA LEU A 78 1.60 -4.26 16.47
C LEU A 78 1.90 -3.88 15.02
N LEU A 79 3.16 -4.01 14.60
CA LEU A 79 3.65 -3.57 13.29
C LEU A 79 4.30 -4.72 12.51
N ALA A 80 3.96 -4.85 11.24
CA ALA A 80 4.67 -5.71 10.30
C ALA A 80 6.01 -5.08 9.88
N THR A 81 6.91 -5.89 9.35
CA THR A 81 8.26 -5.43 8.92
C THR A 81 8.20 -4.27 7.93
N GLU A 82 7.26 -4.31 6.98
CA GLU A 82 7.07 -3.27 5.97
C GLU A 82 6.65 -1.90 6.56
N ALA A 83 6.07 -1.86 7.76
CA ALA A 83 5.69 -0.61 8.42
C ALA A 83 6.90 0.31 8.65
N TYR A 84 8.06 -0.28 8.96
CA TYR A 84 9.26 0.46 9.31
C TYR A 84 9.89 1.21 8.13
N THR A 85 9.56 0.80 6.90
CA THR A 85 9.98 1.44 5.65
C THR A 85 8.80 2.06 4.89
N SER A 86 7.68 2.33 5.55
CA SER A 86 6.52 2.98 4.94
C SER A 86 5.93 4.04 5.86
N PHE A 87 4.86 3.74 6.58
CA PHE A 87 4.10 4.74 7.35
C PHE A 87 4.65 5.01 8.76
N TRP A 88 5.40 4.08 9.35
CA TRP A 88 5.83 4.23 10.74
C TRP A 88 6.81 5.39 10.99
N PRO A 89 7.81 5.66 10.11
CA PRO A 89 8.62 6.86 10.22
C PRO A 89 7.79 8.14 10.27
N TRP A 90 6.79 8.27 9.37
CA TRP A 90 5.86 9.38 9.38
C TRP A 90 5.03 9.42 10.68
N ALA A 91 4.50 8.29 11.14
CA ALA A 91 3.70 8.25 12.37
C ALA A 91 4.49 8.68 13.61
N LYS A 92 5.78 8.33 13.68
CA LYS A 92 6.67 8.82 14.75
C LYS A 92 6.86 10.33 14.67
N SER A 93 7.12 10.85 13.50
CA SER A 93 7.46 12.25 13.26
C SER A 93 6.24 13.18 13.40
N GLU A 94 5.13 12.84 12.74
CA GLU A 94 3.93 13.70 12.70
C GLU A 94 2.97 13.46 13.88
N LEU A 95 2.87 12.21 14.35
CA LEU A 95 1.89 11.86 15.40
C LEU A 95 2.56 11.70 16.78
N GLY A 96 3.88 11.74 16.85
CA GLY A 96 4.64 11.64 18.08
C GLY A 96 4.65 10.25 18.72
N PHE A 97 4.50 9.18 17.93
CA PHE A 97 4.51 7.81 18.45
C PHE A 97 5.92 7.34 18.79
N SER A 98 6.04 6.52 19.84
CA SER A 98 7.34 6.06 20.34
C SER A 98 7.83 4.78 19.67
N ALA A 99 9.08 4.78 19.23
CA ALA A 99 9.74 3.59 18.70
C ALA A 99 9.89 2.45 19.71
N SER A 100 9.84 2.74 21.02
CA SER A 100 9.94 1.72 22.07
C SER A 100 8.62 1.00 22.37
N LYS A 101 7.48 1.51 21.86
CA LYS A 101 6.15 0.95 22.09
C LYS A 101 5.67 0.19 20.86
N VAL A 102 6.46 -0.75 20.37
CA VAL A 102 6.13 -1.58 19.21
C VAL A 102 6.40 -3.06 19.50
N ARG A 103 5.60 -3.92 18.89
CA ARG A 103 5.76 -5.38 18.86
C ARG A 103 5.56 -5.88 17.43
N PRO A 104 6.16 -7.03 17.04
CA PRO A 104 5.94 -7.60 15.73
C PRO A 104 4.48 -7.99 15.49
N TYR A 105 3.97 -7.65 14.32
CA TYR A 105 2.71 -8.16 13.79
C TYR A 105 2.99 -9.29 12.79
N THR A 106 2.44 -10.47 13.05
CA THR A 106 2.68 -11.68 12.26
C THR A 106 1.43 -12.14 11.50
N PHE A 107 0.54 -11.18 11.16
CA PHE A 107 -0.75 -11.40 10.49
C PHE A 107 -1.77 -12.19 11.31
N SER A 108 -1.56 -12.29 12.63
CA SER A 108 -2.56 -12.77 13.57
C SER A 108 -3.10 -11.61 14.40
N VAL A 109 -4.41 -11.44 14.43
CA VAL A 109 -5.09 -10.44 15.28
C VAL A 109 -5.31 -10.91 16.72
N GLN A 110 -4.95 -12.14 17.05
CA GLN A 110 -5.17 -12.71 18.37
C GLN A 110 -4.49 -11.92 19.51
N PRO A 111 -3.22 -11.43 19.36
CA PRO A 111 -2.62 -10.58 20.39
C PRO A 111 -3.43 -9.30 20.64
N PHE A 112 -3.93 -8.65 19.59
CA PHE A 112 -4.79 -7.47 19.71
C PHE A 112 -6.09 -7.79 20.47
N LEU A 113 -6.76 -8.89 20.12
CA LEU A 113 -7.98 -9.30 20.79
C LEU A 113 -7.78 -9.62 22.29
N ALA A 114 -6.59 -10.10 22.66
CA ALA A 114 -6.25 -10.47 24.03
C ALA A 114 -5.83 -9.28 24.92
N ASP A 115 -5.33 -8.19 24.34
CA ASP A 115 -4.76 -7.07 25.10
C ASP A 115 -5.30 -5.72 24.57
N LYS A 116 -6.15 -5.08 25.38
CA LYS A 116 -6.76 -3.78 25.04
C LYS A 116 -5.77 -2.61 24.99
N ASN A 117 -4.55 -2.80 25.47
CA ASN A 117 -3.49 -1.80 25.35
C ASN A 117 -2.79 -1.82 24.01
N LEU A 118 -3.12 -2.77 23.13
CA LEU A 118 -2.53 -2.87 21.80
C LEU A 118 -3.32 -2.07 20.77
N VAL A 119 -2.58 -1.51 19.82
CA VAL A 119 -3.08 -0.93 18.57
C VAL A 119 -2.62 -1.83 17.44
N GLN A 120 -3.55 -2.31 16.64
CA GLN A 120 -3.27 -3.20 15.52
C GLN A 120 -3.08 -2.39 14.24
N GLN A 121 -1.95 -2.57 13.55
CA GLN A 121 -1.82 -2.21 12.15
C GLN A 121 -2.75 -3.09 11.31
N GLY A 122 -3.31 -2.52 10.26
CA GLY A 122 -4.07 -3.30 9.28
C GLY A 122 -4.31 -2.55 7.99
N TYR A 123 -4.98 -3.22 7.08
CA TYR A 123 -5.56 -2.63 5.89
C TYR A 123 -7.09 -2.60 6.01
N LEU A 124 -7.72 -1.53 5.57
CA LEU A 124 -9.19 -1.38 5.53
C LEU A 124 -9.91 -2.61 4.96
N THR A 125 -9.26 -3.31 4.06
CA THR A 125 -9.81 -4.45 3.31
C THR A 125 -9.57 -5.81 3.96
N SER A 126 -8.86 -5.88 5.10
CA SER A 126 -8.41 -7.15 5.70
C SER A 126 -8.65 -7.24 7.20
N GLU A 127 -7.80 -6.64 8.02
CA GLU A 127 -7.78 -6.83 9.48
C GLU A 127 -9.08 -6.47 10.19
N PRO A 128 -9.85 -5.44 9.81
CA PRO A 128 -11.13 -5.15 10.47
C PRO A 128 -12.11 -6.33 10.41
N PHE A 129 -12.08 -7.12 9.33
CA PHE A 129 -12.87 -8.33 9.19
C PHE A 129 -12.46 -9.40 10.21
N ALA A 130 -11.15 -9.64 10.34
CA ALA A 130 -10.62 -10.63 11.27
C ALA A 130 -10.88 -10.21 12.73
N VAL A 131 -10.72 -8.93 13.04
CA VAL A 131 -11.00 -8.39 14.40
C VAL A 131 -12.48 -8.47 14.75
N ALA A 132 -13.38 -8.20 13.79
CA ALA A 132 -14.83 -8.30 14.01
C ALA A 132 -15.27 -9.71 14.43
N LYS A 133 -14.60 -10.75 13.94
CA LYS A 133 -14.87 -12.15 14.36
C LYS A 133 -14.55 -12.42 15.84
N GLY A 134 -13.73 -11.57 16.47
CA GLY A 134 -13.46 -11.64 17.91
C GLY A 134 -14.60 -11.15 18.80
N GLY A 135 -15.65 -10.53 18.24
CA GLY A 135 -16.85 -10.11 18.93
C GLY A 135 -16.67 -8.94 19.92
N GLN A 136 -15.48 -8.33 19.99
CA GLN A 136 -15.21 -7.19 20.85
C GLN A 136 -15.39 -5.86 20.10
N PRO A 137 -15.79 -4.78 20.76
CA PRO A 137 -15.81 -3.45 20.17
C PRO A 137 -14.41 -3.02 19.72
N PHE A 138 -14.34 -2.41 18.56
CA PHE A 138 -13.12 -1.81 18.01
C PHE A 138 -13.45 -0.64 17.10
N TYR A 139 -12.45 0.19 16.85
CA TYR A 139 -12.54 1.37 15.99
C TYR A 139 -11.39 1.34 14.98
N VAL A 140 -11.68 1.76 13.76
CA VAL A 140 -10.74 1.76 12.64
C VAL A 140 -10.40 3.19 12.25
N TYR A 141 -9.12 3.50 12.17
CA TYR A 141 -8.59 4.84 11.90
C TYR A 141 -7.70 4.81 10.67
N PRO A 142 -8.20 5.21 9.48
CA PRO A 142 -7.38 5.34 8.29
C PRO A 142 -6.28 6.39 8.48
N LEU A 143 -5.04 6.06 8.14
CA LEU A 143 -3.93 7.01 8.26
C LEU A 143 -4.09 8.20 7.31
N SER A 144 -4.77 8.00 6.18
CA SER A 144 -5.13 9.08 5.25
C SER A 144 -5.95 10.18 5.91
N ASP A 145 -6.84 9.83 6.86
CA ASP A 145 -7.67 10.79 7.59
C ASP A 145 -6.83 11.62 8.58
N TRP A 146 -5.66 11.13 8.93
CA TRP A 146 -4.68 11.81 9.78
C TRP A 146 -3.59 12.54 9.00
N GLY A 147 -3.74 12.63 7.68
CA GLY A 147 -2.85 13.38 6.81
C GLY A 147 -1.72 12.56 6.17
N TYR A 148 -1.73 11.22 6.26
CA TYR A 148 -0.77 10.39 5.55
C TYR A 148 -1.00 10.47 4.03
N PRO A 149 -0.09 11.13 3.26
CA PRO A 149 -0.38 11.51 1.88
C PRO A 149 -0.18 10.40 0.82
N PRO A 150 0.61 9.31 1.07
CA PRO A 150 0.96 8.36 0.02
C PRO A 150 -0.22 7.66 -0.63
N TYR A 151 -0.01 7.25 -1.87
CA TYR A 151 -0.85 6.27 -2.56
C TYR A 151 -0.66 4.88 -1.96
N GLY A 152 -1.68 4.03 -2.07
CA GLY A 152 -1.58 2.62 -1.68
C GLY A 152 -1.35 1.70 -2.88
N ASN A 153 -0.70 0.56 -2.63
CA ASN A 153 -0.43 -0.47 -3.65
C ASN A 153 0.16 0.13 -4.94
N ALA A 154 1.20 0.95 -4.78
CA ALA A 154 1.95 1.50 -5.91
C ALA A 154 2.69 0.38 -6.65
N ILE A 155 2.70 0.45 -7.96
CA ILE A 155 3.57 -0.38 -8.81
C ILE A 155 4.91 0.31 -8.89
N ILE A 156 5.93 -0.35 -8.37
CA ILE A 156 7.29 0.15 -8.28
C ILE A 156 8.19 -0.79 -9.06
N CYS A 157 9.03 -0.26 -9.96
CA CYS A 157 9.97 -1.03 -10.77
C CYS A 157 11.38 -0.46 -10.64
N MET A 158 12.42 -1.25 -10.91
CA MET A 158 13.77 -0.72 -11.04
C MET A 158 13.86 0.23 -12.24
N ALA A 159 14.53 1.37 -12.09
CA ALA A 159 14.71 2.35 -13.16
C ALA A 159 15.30 1.71 -14.43
N ASP A 160 16.26 0.80 -14.27
CA ASP A 160 16.86 0.04 -15.38
C ASP A 160 15.84 -0.86 -16.08
N THR A 161 14.94 -1.51 -15.35
CA THR A 161 13.87 -2.33 -15.93
C THR A 161 12.92 -1.47 -16.77
N VAL A 162 12.53 -0.31 -16.24
CA VAL A 162 11.70 0.66 -16.97
C VAL A 162 12.38 1.12 -18.25
N LYS A 163 13.67 1.48 -18.17
CA LYS A 163 14.46 1.93 -19.31
C LYS A 163 14.64 0.85 -20.39
N LYS A 164 14.92 -0.39 -19.99
CA LYS A 164 15.19 -1.51 -20.90
C LYS A 164 13.93 -2.09 -21.53
N ARG A 165 12.78 -2.06 -20.80
CA ARG A 165 11.53 -2.73 -21.22
C ARG A 165 10.28 -1.85 -21.07
N PRO A 166 10.27 -0.57 -21.52
CA PRO A 166 9.19 0.36 -21.28
C PRO A 166 7.84 -0.13 -21.83
N ARG A 167 7.84 -0.74 -23.04
CA ARG A 167 6.62 -1.28 -23.65
C ARG A 167 6.03 -2.45 -22.87
N VAL A 168 6.86 -3.31 -22.30
CA VAL A 168 6.42 -4.44 -21.48
C VAL A 168 5.76 -3.93 -20.19
N ILE A 169 6.41 -2.98 -19.50
CA ILE A 169 5.88 -2.40 -18.26
C ILE A 169 4.59 -1.62 -18.53
N ALA A 170 4.51 -0.82 -19.61
CA ALA A 170 3.27 -0.12 -19.99
C ALA A 170 2.12 -1.09 -20.29
N ALA A 171 2.39 -2.18 -21.02
CA ALA A 171 1.39 -3.22 -21.29
C ALA A 171 0.93 -3.94 -19.99
N PHE A 172 1.85 -4.20 -19.06
CA PHE A 172 1.55 -4.76 -17.75
C PHE A 172 0.65 -3.82 -16.94
N ILE A 173 1.00 -2.53 -16.86
CA ILE A 173 0.21 -1.51 -16.15
C ILE A 173 -1.20 -1.46 -16.74
N LYS A 174 -1.32 -1.28 -18.05
CA LYS A 174 -2.63 -1.19 -18.72
C LYS A 174 -3.49 -2.43 -18.47
N ALA A 175 -2.91 -3.62 -18.63
CA ALA A 175 -3.63 -4.88 -18.38
C ALA A 175 -4.05 -5.02 -16.92
N SER A 176 -3.20 -4.59 -15.98
CA SER A 176 -3.51 -4.59 -14.54
C SER A 176 -4.68 -3.65 -14.22
N MET A 177 -4.70 -2.44 -14.78
CA MET A 177 -5.79 -1.48 -14.55
C MET A 177 -7.11 -1.97 -15.17
N GLN A 178 -7.06 -2.58 -16.35
CA GLN A 178 -8.22 -3.25 -16.95
C GLN A 178 -8.70 -4.43 -16.08
N GLY A 179 -7.79 -5.19 -15.52
CA GLY A 179 -8.08 -6.27 -14.59
C GLY A 179 -8.77 -5.78 -13.33
N TRP A 180 -8.30 -4.69 -12.73
CA TRP A 180 -8.94 -4.07 -11.58
C TRP A 180 -10.35 -3.55 -11.88
N LYS A 181 -10.54 -2.87 -13.02
CA LYS A 181 -11.89 -2.47 -13.47
C LYS A 181 -12.81 -3.66 -13.59
N ALA A 182 -12.41 -4.69 -14.32
CA ALA A 182 -13.20 -5.90 -14.52
C ALA A 182 -13.52 -6.62 -13.20
N TYR A 183 -12.52 -6.73 -12.31
CA TYR A 183 -12.69 -7.36 -11.00
C TYR A 183 -13.69 -6.63 -10.10
N LEU A 184 -13.71 -5.31 -10.12
CA LEU A 184 -14.68 -4.53 -9.35
C LEU A 184 -16.10 -4.61 -9.93
N GLN A 185 -16.23 -4.85 -11.23
CA GLN A 185 -17.53 -5.05 -11.90
C GLN A 185 -18.08 -6.47 -11.68
N ASP A 186 -17.26 -7.48 -11.95
CA ASP A 186 -17.56 -8.90 -11.71
C ASP A 186 -16.35 -9.61 -11.10
N PRO A 187 -16.36 -9.83 -9.78
CA PRO A 187 -15.22 -10.43 -9.09
C PRO A 187 -15.15 -11.96 -9.18
N ALA A 188 -16.13 -12.66 -9.75
CA ALA A 188 -16.28 -14.11 -9.64
C ALA A 188 -15.01 -14.87 -10.11
N ALA A 189 -14.53 -14.56 -11.32
CA ALA A 189 -13.34 -15.20 -11.87
C ALA A 189 -12.07 -14.88 -11.07
N GLY A 190 -11.94 -13.63 -10.60
CA GLY A 190 -10.82 -13.19 -9.76
C GLY A 190 -10.84 -13.89 -8.40
N ASN A 191 -12.00 -13.99 -7.75
CA ASN A 191 -12.17 -14.67 -6.47
C ASN A 191 -11.76 -16.15 -6.54
N ALA A 192 -12.14 -16.84 -7.61
CA ALA A 192 -11.74 -18.23 -7.83
C ALA A 192 -10.23 -18.39 -7.93
N LEU A 193 -9.53 -17.45 -8.59
CA LEU A 193 -8.06 -17.45 -8.67
C LEU A 193 -7.41 -17.14 -7.33
N ILE A 194 -7.97 -16.18 -6.57
CA ILE A 194 -7.48 -15.84 -5.22
C ILE A 194 -7.59 -17.05 -4.31
N GLN A 195 -8.75 -17.70 -4.26
CA GLN A 195 -8.97 -18.89 -3.41
C GLN A 195 -8.08 -20.07 -3.83
N LYS A 196 -7.84 -20.23 -5.14
CA LYS A 196 -6.89 -21.26 -5.64
C LYS A 196 -5.45 -20.98 -5.17
N ALA A 197 -5.04 -19.70 -5.18
CA ALA A 197 -3.69 -19.29 -4.76
C ALA A 197 -3.53 -19.26 -3.23
N ASN A 198 -4.60 -18.95 -2.51
CA ASN A 198 -4.65 -18.93 -1.04
C ASN A 198 -5.95 -19.58 -0.53
N PRO A 199 -5.97 -20.91 -0.34
CA PRO A 199 -7.17 -21.63 0.11
C PRO A 199 -7.68 -21.21 1.50
N GLN A 200 -6.86 -20.54 2.31
CA GLN A 200 -7.25 -20.05 3.64
C GLN A 200 -8.07 -18.75 3.57
N MET A 201 -8.07 -18.07 2.43
CA MET A 201 -8.85 -16.85 2.26
C MET A 201 -10.30 -17.18 1.94
N GLY A 202 -11.17 -17.08 2.95
CA GLY A 202 -12.60 -17.37 2.85
C GLY A 202 -13.34 -16.40 1.91
N ALA A 203 -14.43 -16.87 1.31
CA ALA A 203 -15.25 -16.07 0.42
C ALA A 203 -15.84 -14.82 1.12
N ASP A 204 -16.17 -14.93 2.39
CA ASP A 204 -16.65 -13.84 3.24
C ASP A 204 -15.61 -12.74 3.43
N GLN A 205 -14.34 -13.10 3.63
CA GLN A 205 -13.24 -12.14 3.72
C GLN A 205 -13.00 -11.43 2.39
N ILE A 206 -13.04 -12.16 1.28
CA ILE A 206 -12.89 -11.59 -0.07
C ILE A 206 -14.04 -10.60 -0.33
N ALA A 207 -15.29 -11.00 -0.03
CA ALA A 207 -16.46 -10.13 -0.19
C ALA A 207 -16.37 -8.87 0.66
N PHE A 208 -15.90 -8.98 1.91
CA PHE A 208 -15.63 -7.83 2.77
C PHE A 208 -14.59 -6.89 2.13
N GLY A 209 -13.47 -7.41 1.66
CA GLY A 209 -12.41 -6.61 1.02
C GLY A 209 -12.93 -5.84 -0.19
N ILE A 210 -13.72 -6.49 -1.06
CA ILE A 210 -14.35 -5.84 -2.22
C ILE A 210 -15.32 -4.73 -1.77
N ALA A 211 -16.15 -5.01 -0.76
CA ALA A 211 -17.08 -4.02 -0.22
C ALA A 211 -16.34 -2.78 0.32
N GLN A 212 -15.23 -2.97 1.04
CA GLN A 212 -14.42 -1.85 1.52
C GLN A 212 -13.75 -1.08 0.36
N MET A 213 -13.18 -1.76 -0.63
CA MET A 213 -12.60 -1.10 -1.81
C MET A 213 -13.61 -0.21 -2.53
N LYS A 214 -14.85 -0.67 -2.67
CA LYS A 214 -15.95 0.11 -3.28
C LYS A 214 -16.40 1.26 -2.37
N LYS A 215 -16.63 0.99 -1.07
CA LYS A 215 -17.09 1.97 -0.09
C LYS A 215 -16.15 3.18 0.02
N PHE A 216 -14.85 2.93 0.06
CA PHE A 216 -13.82 3.97 0.17
C PHE A 216 -13.28 4.41 -1.19
N ALA A 217 -13.85 3.92 -2.29
CA ALA A 217 -13.42 4.22 -3.66
C ALA A 217 -11.88 4.10 -3.84
N LEU A 218 -11.27 3.08 -3.23
CA LEU A 218 -9.80 2.97 -3.17
C LEU A 218 -9.16 2.93 -4.55
N VAL A 219 -9.81 2.26 -5.52
CA VAL A 219 -9.30 2.12 -6.90
C VAL A 219 -9.86 3.19 -7.83
N THR A 220 -11.10 3.58 -7.62
CA THR A 220 -11.89 4.39 -8.57
C THR A 220 -12.07 5.85 -8.14
N GLY A 221 -11.62 6.20 -6.93
CA GLY A 221 -11.73 7.56 -6.38
C GLY A 221 -10.56 8.46 -6.75
N GLY A 222 -10.50 9.64 -6.11
CA GLY A 222 -9.39 10.57 -6.26
C GLY A 222 -9.10 10.94 -7.72
N ASP A 223 -7.82 10.96 -8.08
CA ASP A 223 -7.35 11.32 -9.42
C ASP A 223 -7.81 10.33 -10.51
N ALA A 224 -8.18 9.09 -10.12
CA ALA A 224 -8.65 8.09 -11.07
C ALA A 224 -9.97 8.47 -11.75
N GLN A 225 -10.79 9.29 -11.13
CA GLN A 225 -12.06 9.74 -11.70
C GLN A 225 -11.88 10.56 -12.98
N SER A 226 -10.83 11.35 -13.06
CA SER A 226 -10.52 12.21 -14.21
C SER A 226 -9.46 11.65 -15.14
N SER A 227 -8.51 10.89 -14.61
CA SER A 227 -7.31 10.48 -15.33
C SER A 227 -7.20 8.96 -15.54
N GLY A 228 -8.14 8.18 -14.98
CA GLY A 228 -8.19 6.73 -15.11
C GLY A 228 -7.55 5.98 -13.93
N ILE A 229 -7.97 4.73 -13.76
CA ILE A 229 -7.44 3.81 -12.76
C ILE A 229 -5.93 3.64 -12.97
N GLY A 230 -5.18 3.68 -11.90
CA GLY A 230 -3.73 3.53 -11.94
C GLY A 230 -2.96 4.84 -12.00
N THR A 231 -3.65 5.96 -12.19
CA THR A 231 -3.00 7.27 -12.32
C THR A 231 -2.26 7.66 -11.06
N ILE A 232 -1.21 8.44 -11.26
CA ILE A 232 -0.44 9.12 -10.21
C ILE A 232 -0.32 10.60 -10.57
N ALA A 233 -0.60 11.48 -9.62
CA ALA A 233 -0.46 12.92 -9.79
C ALA A 233 0.89 13.39 -9.21
N GLU A 234 1.67 14.11 -10.01
CA GLU A 234 2.99 14.62 -9.60
C GLU A 234 2.90 15.47 -8.33
N ALA A 235 1.91 16.35 -8.24
CA ALA A 235 1.72 17.18 -7.06
C ALA A 235 1.52 16.39 -5.77
N ARG A 236 0.88 15.21 -5.85
CA ARG A 236 0.69 14.34 -4.69
C ARG A 236 1.94 13.53 -4.36
N LEU A 237 2.66 13.04 -5.36
CA LEU A 237 3.98 12.44 -5.15
C LEU A 237 4.94 13.44 -4.51
N LYS A 238 4.88 14.72 -4.94
CA LYS A 238 5.68 15.79 -4.34
C LYS A 238 5.35 16.02 -2.88
N LYS A 239 4.07 16.02 -2.50
CA LYS A 239 3.67 16.12 -1.08
C LYS A 239 4.27 15.01 -0.23
N THR A 240 4.27 13.77 -0.75
CA THR A 240 4.91 12.64 -0.07
C THR A 240 6.41 12.86 0.08
N TRP A 241 7.08 13.27 -0.99
CA TRP A 241 8.51 13.56 -0.97
C TRP A 241 8.84 14.72 -0.01
N ASP A 242 8.09 15.83 -0.08
CA ASP A 242 8.27 16.99 0.81
C ASP A 242 8.13 16.60 2.28
N MET A 243 7.12 15.81 2.61
CA MET A 243 6.89 15.31 3.96
C MET A 243 8.09 14.51 4.46
N LEU A 244 8.65 13.62 3.64
CA LEU A 244 9.82 12.82 4.02
C LEU A 244 11.08 13.69 4.21
N VAL A 245 11.30 14.68 3.35
CA VAL A 245 12.43 15.62 3.46
C VAL A 245 12.29 16.50 4.70
N GLN A 246 11.11 17.10 4.91
CA GLN A 246 10.86 17.97 6.08
C GLN A 246 11.05 17.24 7.40
N ASN A 247 10.68 15.96 7.44
CA ASN A 247 10.85 15.10 8.60
C ASN A 247 12.24 14.44 8.68
N LYS A 248 13.17 14.80 7.78
CA LYS A 248 14.53 14.25 7.71
C LYS A 248 14.58 12.72 7.58
N LEU A 249 13.55 12.16 6.93
CA LEU A 249 13.47 10.72 6.67
C LEU A 249 14.22 10.35 5.39
N ILE A 250 14.35 11.30 4.45
CA ILE A 250 15.20 11.19 3.27
C ILE A 250 16.01 12.48 3.08
N ASP A 251 17.13 12.37 2.37
CA ASP A 251 18.00 13.46 1.96
C ASP A 251 17.64 13.88 0.53
N ALA A 252 17.25 15.13 0.34
CA ALA A 252 16.83 15.67 -0.95
C ALA A 252 17.90 15.52 -2.05
N ASP A 253 19.19 15.63 -1.68
CA ASP A 253 20.30 15.49 -2.63
C ASP A 253 20.51 14.04 -3.09
N LYS A 254 20.18 13.07 -2.23
CA LYS A 254 20.26 11.64 -2.55
C LYS A 254 19.02 11.11 -3.24
N VAL A 255 17.86 11.76 -3.04
CA VAL A 255 16.57 11.35 -3.57
C VAL A 255 16.02 12.43 -4.50
N PRO A 256 16.53 12.56 -5.73
CA PRO A 256 16.10 13.58 -6.67
C PRO A 256 14.67 13.30 -7.15
N PHE A 257 13.71 14.10 -6.68
CA PHE A 257 12.26 13.90 -6.88
C PHE A 257 11.88 13.49 -8.30
N ALA A 258 12.32 14.25 -9.31
CA ALA A 258 11.97 14.01 -10.71
C ALA A 258 12.44 12.64 -11.27
N ARG A 259 13.30 11.92 -10.56
CA ARG A 259 13.80 10.59 -10.96
C ARG A 259 13.11 9.43 -10.26
N THR A 260 12.25 9.69 -9.27
CA THR A 260 11.63 8.67 -8.41
C THR A 260 10.30 8.15 -8.97
N TYR A 261 9.82 8.69 -10.07
CA TYR A 261 8.57 8.31 -10.71
C TYR A 261 8.64 8.53 -12.22
N THR A 262 7.68 7.96 -12.95
CA THR A 262 7.41 8.33 -14.35
C THR A 262 5.92 8.24 -14.65
N LEU A 263 5.40 9.24 -15.36
CA LEU A 263 4.01 9.27 -15.83
C LEU A 263 3.87 8.65 -17.23
N ASP A 264 4.99 8.45 -17.96
CA ASP A 264 4.98 8.06 -19.36
C ASP A 264 4.34 6.70 -19.62
N LEU A 265 4.38 5.81 -18.64
CA LEU A 265 3.88 4.45 -18.80
C LEU A 265 2.38 4.31 -18.50
N ILE A 266 1.79 5.27 -17.77
CA ILE A 266 0.37 5.23 -17.36
C ILE A 266 -0.51 6.21 -18.13
N LYS A 267 0.04 7.32 -18.62
CA LYS A 267 -0.73 8.41 -19.26
C LYS A 267 -1.62 7.96 -20.43
N ASP A 268 -1.20 6.91 -21.16
CA ASP A 268 -1.93 6.39 -22.32
C ASP A 268 -2.80 5.17 -21.97
N ALA A 269 -2.77 4.69 -20.75
CA ALA A 269 -3.59 3.55 -20.33
C ALA A 269 -5.09 3.90 -20.34
N LYS A 270 -5.47 5.08 -19.80
CA LYS A 270 -6.82 5.68 -19.82
C LYS A 270 -7.95 4.68 -19.52
N VAL A 271 -7.77 3.86 -18.51
CA VAL A 271 -8.79 2.92 -18.05
C VAL A 271 -9.70 3.66 -17.08
N MET A 272 -10.76 4.27 -17.59
CA MET A 272 -11.74 4.99 -16.73
C MET A 272 -12.46 4.01 -15.80
N PRO A 273 -12.85 4.48 -14.58
CA PRO A 273 -13.62 3.70 -13.61
C PRO A 273 -14.90 3.08 -14.13
#